data_cebfd5bdff0741207085d9b66e88ab2b
#
_entry.id   cebfd5bdff0741207085d9b66e88ab2b
#
_cell.length_a   1.000
_cell.length_b   1.000
_cell.length_c   1.000
_cell.angle_alpha   90.00
_cell.angle_beta   90.00
_cell.angle_gamma   90.00
#
_symmetry.space_group_name_H-M   'P 1'
#
loop_
_entity.id
_entity.type
_entity.pdbx_description
1 polymer ?
#
loop_
_entity_poly.entity_id
_entity_poly.type
_entity_poly.pdbx_seq_one_letter_code
_entity_poly.pdbx_strand_id
1 'polypeptide(L)'
;PIGKSPKEQSLFSTIFFAIIIAFTFRSFFFEPFHIPSSSMNPGLLTGDYIFVSKYSFGYSRYSFPFGINFFSDRIFYKAPKRGDVLVFRLPSNPKINYIKRVIGLPGDEIQLKDSFLYINGNQIKRVKSGEFTAIENNISVSAEKFIETMPEGKKIEIMEQKLTEKE
;
A
#
# COMPACT_ATOMS: atom_id res chain seq x y z
N PRO A 1 -9.43 52.24 8.90
CA PRO A 1 -9.14 50.81 9.15
C PRO A 1 -10.45 50.08 9.09
N ILE A 2 -10.68 49.33 7.99
CA ILE A 2 -11.89 48.53 7.80
C ILE A 2 -11.73 47.31 8.70
N GLY A 3 -12.28 47.39 9.91
CA GLY A 3 -12.35 46.24 10.81
C GLY A 3 -13.30 45.17 10.22
N LYS A 4 -12.81 43.93 10.07
CA LYS A 4 -13.65 42.82 9.65
C LYS A 4 -14.83 42.65 10.60
N SER A 5 -16.00 42.33 10.05
CA SER A 5 -17.21 42.13 10.87
C SER A 5 -17.01 40.92 11.83
N PRO A 6 -17.69 40.88 12.98
CA PRO A 6 -17.59 39.77 13.91
C PRO A 6 -17.89 38.39 13.28
N LYS A 7 -18.79 38.35 12.28
CA LYS A 7 -19.12 37.15 11.51
C LYS A 7 -17.96 36.68 10.61
N GLU A 8 -17.27 37.64 9.97
CA GLU A 8 -16.08 37.31 9.14
C GLU A 8 -14.92 36.80 9.97
N GLN A 9 -14.69 37.39 11.14
CA GLN A 9 -13.67 36.92 12.09
C GLN A 9 -13.97 35.48 12.58
N SER A 10 -15.24 35.17 12.86
CA SER A 10 -15.67 33.81 13.24
C SER A 10 -15.48 32.81 12.11
N LEU A 11 -15.81 33.20 10.87
CA LEU A 11 -15.61 32.32 9.69
C LEU A 11 -14.14 32.02 9.45
N PHE A 12 -13.27 33.03 9.48
CA PHE A 12 -11.81 32.81 9.32
C PHE A 12 -11.23 31.92 10.43
N SER A 13 -11.63 32.11 11.66
CA SER A 13 -11.22 31.30 12.79
C SER A 13 -11.66 29.83 12.60
N THR A 14 -12.92 29.62 12.20
CA THR A 14 -13.47 28.27 11.97
C THR A 14 -12.71 27.55 10.85
N ILE A 15 -12.47 28.23 9.73
CA ILE A 15 -11.69 27.65 8.61
C ILE A 15 -10.27 27.35 9.05
N PHE A 16 -9.62 28.24 9.79
CA PHE A 16 -8.26 28.04 10.28
C PHE A 16 -8.15 26.81 11.17
N PHE A 17 -9.04 26.63 12.15
CA PHE A 17 -9.07 25.45 12.99
C PHE A 17 -9.41 24.18 12.22
N ALA A 18 -10.33 24.23 11.26
CA ALA A 18 -10.67 23.10 10.40
C ALA A 18 -9.45 22.63 9.59
N ILE A 19 -8.68 23.57 9.03
CA ILE A 19 -7.42 23.25 8.29
C ILE A 19 -6.39 22.61 9.24
N ILE A 20 -6.20 23.16 10.45
CA ILE A 20 -5.27 22.60 11.42
C ILE A 20 -5.66 21.16 11.79
N ILE A 21 -6.94 20.93 12.08
CA ILE A 21 -7.45 19.60 12.42
C ILE A 21 -7.24 18.62 11.26
N ALA A 22 -7.63 19.01 10.05
CA ALA A 22 -7.46 18.18 8.85
C ALA A 22 -5.98 17.86 8.58
N PHE A 23 -5.11 18.86 8.72
CA PHE A 23 -3.67 18.70 8.53
C PHE A 23 -3.05 17.80 9.59
N THR A 24 -3.44 17.95 10.85
CA THR A 24 -3.00 17.10 11.96
C THR A 24 -3.45 15.66 11.73
N PHE A 25 -4.74 15.46 11.38
CA PHE A 25 -5.27 14.14 11.11
C PHE A 25 -4.52 13.44 9.97
N ARG A 26 -4.33 14.13 8.83
CA ARG A 26 -3.54 13.61 7.70
C ARG A 26 -2.09 13.32 8.07
N SER A 27 -1.48 14.14 8.94
CA SER A 27 -0.07 13.98 9.32
C SER A 27 0.18 12.76 10.21
N PHE A 28 -0.75 12.47 11.11
CA PHE A 28 -0.53 11.46 12.14
C PHE A 28 -1.31 10.16 11.94
N PHE A 29 -2.45 10.19 11.24
CA PHE A 29 -3.30 9.01 11.19
C PHE A 29 -3.37 8.36 9.81
N PHE A 30 -3.91 9.04 8.82
CA PHE A 30 -4.20 8.43 7.53
C PHE A 30 -3.79 9.32 6.37
N GLU A 31 -3.34 8.68 5.31
CA GLU A 31 -3.04 9.36 4.04
C GLU A 31 -3.76 8.65 2.89
N PRO A 32 -4.53 9.40 2.07
CA PRO A 32 -5.15 8.81 0.89
C PRO A 32 -4.11 8.53 -0.18
N PHE A 33 -4.23 7.36 -0.80
CA PHE A 33 -3.44 6.93 -1.96
C PHE A 33 -4.34 6.43 -3.06
N HIS A 34 -3.97 6.70 -4.29
CA HIS A 34 -4.57 6.15 -5.48
C HIS A 34 -3.72 4.99 -5.99
N ILE A 35 -4.34 3.90 -6.43
CA ILE A 35 -3.68 2.70 -6.94
C ILE A 35 -3.47 2.84 -8.46
N PRO A 36 -2.24 3.07 -8.94
CA PRO A 36 -2.01 3.30 -10.36
C PRO A 36 -1.74 2.03 -11.16
N SER A 37 -1.59 0.87 -10.52
CA SER A 37 -1.16 -0.36 -11.20
C SER A 37 -1.85 -1.60 -10.66
N SER A 38 -1.93 -2.62 -11.50
CA SER A 38 -2.53 -3.92 -11.24
C SER A 38 -1.69 -4.87 -10.38
N SER A 39 -0.49 -4.47 -9.96
CA SER A 39 0.45 -5.36 -9.27
C SER A 39 -0.02 -5.88 -7.90
N MET A 40 -1.14 -5.38 -7.39
CA MET A 40 -1.78 -5.83 -6.15
C MET A 40 -3.12 -6.54 -6.39
N ASN A 41 -3.49 -6.76 -7.66
CA ASN A 41 -4.68 -7.52 -8.01
C ASN A 41 -4.59 -8.96 -7.45
N PRO A 42 -5.72 -9.57 -7.06
CA PRO A 42 -7.08 -9.03 -7.06
C PRO A 42 -7.42 -8.25 -5.79
N GLY A 43 -6.51 -8.14 -4.83
CA GLY A 43 -6.77 -7.54 -3.52
C GLY A 43 -6.96 -6.01 -3.53
N LEU A 44 -6.29 -5.31 -4.44
CA LEU A 44 -6.46 -3.87 -4.70
C LEU A 44 -6.50 -3.67 -6.20
N LEU A 45 -7.54 -3.01 -6.69
CA LEU A 45 -7.74 -2.79 -8.12
C LEU A 45 -7.09 -1.49 -8.58
N THR A 46 -6.66 -1.46 -9.83
CA THR A 46 -6.23 -0.21 -10.48
C THR A 46 -7.38 0.79 -10.47
N GLY A 47 -7.11 2.00 -10.02
CA GLY A 47 -8.13 3.05 -9.88
C GLY A 47 -8.69 3.21 -8.47
N ASP A 48 -8.48 2.24 -7.57
CA ASP A 48 -8.94 2.32 -6.19
C ASP A 48 -8.28 3.48 -5.43
N TYR A 49 -9.06 4.05 -4.50
CA TYR A 49 -8.56 4.96 -3.47
C TYR A 49 -8.54 4.25 -2.13
N ILE A 50 -7.39 4.26 -1.48
CA ILE A 50 -7.20 3.63 -0.18
C ILE A 50 -6.72 4.64 0.86
N PHE A 51 -6.98 4.35 2.13
CA PHE A 51 -6.38 5.07 3.25
C PHE A 51 -5.27 4.25 3.87
N VAL A 52 -4.07 4.81 3.90
CA VAL A 52 -2.90 4.19 4.50
C VAL A 52 -2.72 4.70 5.92
N SER A 53 -2.71 3.79 6.90
CA SER A 53 -2.44 4.13 8.29
C SER A 53 -0.95 4.38 8.50
N LYS A 54 -0.60 5.55 9.03
CA LYS A 54 0.79 5.94 9.26
C LYS A 54 1.39 5.35 10.53
N TYR A 55 0.55 5.05 11.50
CA TYR A 55 0.96 4.55 12.83
C TYR A 55 1.21 3.04 12.88
N SER A 56 0.77 2.27 11.88
CA SER A 56 0.80 0.79 11.91
C SER A 56 2.19 0.21 12.06
N PHE A 57 3.20 0.85 11.46
CA PHE A 57 4.60 0.40 11.48
C PHE A 57 5.54 1.45 12.10
N GLY A 58 4.99 2.44 12.81
CA GLY A 58 5.71 3.57 13.37
C GLY A 58 5.96 4.70 12.38
N TYR A 59 6.37 5.83 12.91
CA TYR A 59 6.57 7.06 12.16
C TYR A 59 8.00 7.19 11.67
N SER A 60 8.16 7.62 10.43
CA SER A 60 9.45 7.99 9.83
C SER A 60 9.37 9.43 9.30
N ARG A 61 10.48 9.95 8.82
CA ARG A 61 10.50 11.26 8.14
C ARG A 61 9.48 11.40 7.01
N TYR A 62 9.09 10.29 6.38
CA TYR A 62 8.10 10.26 5.29
C TYR A 62 6.65 10.24 5.78
N SER A 63 6.44 10.08 7.07
CA SER A 63 5.10 10.13 7.65
C SER A 63 4.57 11.56 7.75
N PHE A 64 5.46 12.56 7.73
CA PHE A 64 5.10 13.96 7.87
C PHE A 64 5.07 14.68 6.53
N PRO A 65 4.20 15.69 6.37
CA PRO A 65 4.16 16.54 5.20
C PRO A 65 5.51 17.21 4.98
N PHE A 66 5.86 17.42 3.71
CA PHE A 66 7.13 18.05 3.29
C PHE A 66 8.41 17.28 3.66
N GLY A 67 8.31 16.04 4.18
CA GLY A 67 9.47 15.23 4.52
C GLY A 67 10.35 15.84 5.62
N ILE A 68 9.73 16.56 6.55
CA ILE A 68 10.45 17.20 7.66
C ILE A 68 11.12 16.11 8.49
N ASN A 69 12.45 16.22 8.60
CA ASN A 69 13.26 15.23 9.28
C ASN A 69 13.38 15.57 10.77
N PHE A 70 12.34 15.22 11.55
CA PHE A 70 12.41 15.37 13.01
C PHE A 70 13.24 14.25 13.68
N PHE A 71 13.46 13.13 12.97
CA PHE A 71 14.06 11.92 13.54
C PHE A 71 14.97 11.25 12.51
N SER A 72 16.12 10.79 12.92
CA SER A 72 17.04 9.97 12.11
C SER A 72 16.45 8.57 11.85
N ASP A 73 15.74 8.01 12.84
CA ASP A 73 15.20 6.67 12.82
C ASP A 73 13.68 6.65 12.90
N ARG A 74 13.10 5.45 12.82
CA ARG A 74 11.65 5.24 12.94
C ARG A 74 11.23 5.19 14.41
N ILE A 75 10.23 6.02 14.78
CA ILE A 75 9.67 6.05 16.14
C ILE A 75 8.50 5.07 16.22
N PHE A 76 8.34 4.41 17.38
CA PHE A 76 7.31 3.38 17.60
C PHE A 76 7.33 2.28 16.55
N TYR A 77 8.54 1.87 16.14
CA TYR A 77 8.72 0.85 15.13
C TYR A 77 8.03 -0.46 15.52
N LYS A 78 7.25 -0.98 14.58
CA LYS A 78 6.68 -2.32 14.63
C LYS A 78 7.07 -3.04 13.35
N ALA A 79 7.67 -4.22 13.50
CA ALA A 79 8.05 -5.04 12.36
C ALA A 79 6.80 -5.49 11.58
N PRO A 80 6.81 -5.40 10.25
CA PRO A 80 5.76 -5.96 9.43
C PRO A 80 5.76 -7.49 9.51
N LYS A 81 4.59 -8.07 9.35
CA LYS A 81 4.40 -9.52 9.28
C LYS A 81 4.24 -9.95 7.83
N ARG A 82 4.50 -11.22 7.55
CA ARG A 82 4.25 -11.81 6.24
C ARG A 82 2.77 -11.64 5.85
N GLY A 83 2.55 -11.21 4.61
CA GLY A 83 1.23 -10.91 4.08
C GLY A 83 0.68 -9.52 4.41
N ASP A 84 1.41 -8.68 5.16
CA ASP A 84 1.02 -7.29 5.33
C ASP A 84 1.22 -6.50 4.03
N VAL A 85 0.35 -5.52 3.79
CA VAL A 85 0.47 -4.61 2.65
C VAL A 85 1.11 -3.31 3.12
N LEU A 86 2.20 -2.93 2.46
CA LEU A 86 2.99 -1.77 2.81
C LEU A 86 3.01 -0.75 1.67
N VAL A 87 2.92 0.54 2.04
CA VAL A 87 3.29 1.65 1.18
C VAL A 87 4.67 2.14 1.62
N PHE A 88 5.60 2.22 0.68
CA PHE A 88 6.96 2.67 0.95
C PHE A 88 7.53 3.50 -0.19
N ARG A 89 8.54 4.28 0.10
CA ARG A 89 9.29 5.05 -0.91
C ARG A 89 10.27 4.13 -1.63
N LEU A 90 10.30 4.22 -2.95
CA LEU A 90 11.26 3.46 -3.75
C LEU A 90 12.70 3.92 -3.40
N PRO A 91 13.61 3.02 -2.96
CA PRO A 91 14.96 3.41 -2.55
C PRO A 91 15.76 4.16 -3.63
N SER A 92 15.62 3.75 -4.90
CA SER A 92 16.29 4.39 -6.04
C SER A 92 15.68 5.74 -6.43
N ASN A 93 14.41 5.99 -6.08
CA ASN A 93 13.72 7.26 -6.34
C ASN A 93 12.66 7.54 -5.24
N PRO A 94 13.04 8.20 -4.14
CA PRO A 94 12.13 8.45 -3.02
C PRO A 94 10.91 9.35 -3.32
N LYS A 95 10.79 9.88 -4.53
CA LYS A 95 9.59 10.60 -4.97
C LYS A 95 8.45 9.65 -5.35
N ILE A 96 8.75 8.37 -5.60
CA ILE A 96 7.78 7.37 -6.02
C ILE A 96 7.37 6.52 -4.81
N ASN A 97 6.06 6.38 -4.63
CA ASN A 97 5.49 5.45 -3.66
C ASN A 97 5.19 4.11 -4.33
N TYR A 98 5.58 3.04 -3.67
CA TYR A 98 5.21 1.68 -4.04
C TYR A 98 4.27 1.10 -2.99
N ILE A 99 3.33 0.28 -3.46
CA ILE A 99 2.49 -0.56 -2.62
C ILE A 99 2.79 -2.02 -2.96
N LYS A 100 3.19 -2.79 -1.96
CA LYS A 100 3.53 -4.22 -2.13
C LYS A 100 3.14 -5.00 -0.89
N ARG A 101 2.98 -6.30 -1.07
CA ARG A 101 2.75 -7.26 0.01
C ARG A 101 4.08 -7.84 0.49
N VAL A 102 4.23 -7.96 1.79
CA VAL A 102 5.38 -8.61 2.42
C VAL A 102 5.28 -10.12 2.21
N ILE A 103 6.25 -10.68 1.54
CA ILE A 103 6.37 -12.13 1.32
C ILE A 103 7.52 -12.71 2.14
N GLY A 104 8.68 -12.09 2.10
CA GLY A 104 9.85 -12.48 2.88
C GLY A 104 10.05 -11.61 4.11
N LEU A 105 10.53 -12.19 5.18
CA LEU A 105 10.98 -11.51 6.39
C LEU A 105 12.51 -11.55 6.46
N PRO A 106 13.15 -10.71 7.28
CA PRO A 106 14.61 -10.76 7.45
C PRO A 106 15.09 -12.18 7.80
N GLY A 107 16.07 -12.67 7.05
CA GLY A 107 16.61 -14.01 7.17
C GLY A 107 15.94 -15.08 6.32
N ASP A 108 14.84 -14.78 5.64
CA ASP A 108 14.21 -15.72 4.71
C ASP A 108 14.94 -15.79 3.38
N GLU A 109 15.04 -16.99 2.85
CA GLU A 109 15.39 -17.27 1.46
C GLU A 109 14.10 -17.38 0.63
N ILE A 110 13.96 -16.50 -0.38
CA ILE A 110 12.79 -16.46 -1.26
C ILE A 110 13.20 -16.85 -2.66
N GLN A 111 12.51 -17.85 -3.21
CA GLN A 111 12.73 -18.32 -4.58
C GLN A 111 11.39 -18.39 -5.32
N LEU A 112 11.38 -17.93 -6.56
CA LEU A 112 10.28 -18.18 -7.50
C LEU A 112 10.80 -19.15 -8.57
N LYS A 113 10.18 -20.31 -8.66
CA LYS A 113 10.54 -21.33 -9.63
C LYS A 113 9.28 -21.89 -10.28
N ASP A 114 9.25 -21.89 -11.60
CA ASP A 114 8.12 -22.35 -12.40
C ASP A 114 6.77 -21.76 -11.93
N SER A 115 6.76 -20.45 -11.65
CA SER A 115 5.62 -19.71 -11.08
C SER A 115 5.21 -20.12 -9.66
N PHE A 116 5.93 -21.03 -9.00
CA PHE A 116 5.69 -21.40 -7.60
C PHE A 116 6.64 -20.67 -6.66
N LEU A 117 6.06 -20.16 -5.58
CA LEU A 117 6.80 -19.50 -4.50
C LEU A 117 7.38 -20.53 -3.54
N TYR A 118 8.66 -20.38 -3.23
CA TYR A 118 9.36 -21.13 -2.19
C TYR A 118 9.86 -20.18 -1.12
N ILE A 119 9.70 -20.57 0.14
CA ILE A 119 10.20 -19.84 1.30
C ILE A 119 11.03 -20.83 2.13
N ASN A 120 12.31 -20.53 2.31
CA ASN A 120 13.26 -21.38 3.04
C ASN A 120 13.27 -22.82 2.50
N GLY A 121 13.29 -22.97 1.18
CA GLY A 121 13.29 -24.25 0.48
C GLY A 121 11.93 -24.98 0.43
N ASN A 122 10.90 -24.48 1.13
CA ASN A 122 9.58 -25.10 1.15
C ASN A 122 8.64 -24.43 0.14
N GLN A 123 8.04 -25.24 -0.73
CA GLN A 123 7.05 -24.77 -1.68
C GLN A 123 5.77 -24.30 -0.95
N ILE A 124 5.28 -23.13 -1.30
CA ILE A 124 4.04 -22.59 -0.74
C ILE A 124 2.84 -23.29 -1.37
N LYS A 125 1.93 -23.77 -0.50
CA LYS A 125 0.71 -24.43 -0.94
C LYS A 125 -0.17 -23.44 -1.69
N ARG A 126 -0.51 -23.78 -2.94
CA ARG A 126 -1.28 -22.98 -3.86
C ARG A 126 -2.51 -23.77 -4.32
N VAL A 127 -3.70 -23.16 -4.27
CA VAL A 127 -4.97 -23.75 -4.67
C VAL A 127 -5.68 -22.79 -5.62
N LYS A 128 -6.12 -23.30 -6.78
CA LYS A 128 -6.90 -22.49 -7.72
C LYS A 128 -8.24 -22.12 -7.07
N SER A 129 -8.58 -20.82 -7.11
CA SER A 129 -9.78 -20.28 -6.48
C SER A 129 -10.80 -19.71 -7.47
N GLY A 130 -10.42 -19.61 -8.76
CA GLY A 130 -11.32 -19.10 -9.80
C GLY A 130 -10.58 -18.41 -10.93
N GLU A 131 -11.31 -17.54 -11.62
CA GLU A 131 -10.79 -16.68 -12.69
C GLU A 131 -11.02 -15.22 -12.33
N PHE A 132 -10.18 -14.36 -12.85
CA PHE A 132 -10.26 -12.92 -12.72
C PHE A 132 -10.21 -12.30 -14.10
N THR A 133 -11.14 -11.39 -14.35
CA THR A 133 -11.13 -10.59 -15.58
C THR A 133 -11.17 -9.13 -15.22
N ALA A 134 -10.24 -8.36 -15.75
CA ALA A 134 -10.21 -6.91 -15.61
C ALA A 134 -10.02 -6.26 -16.98
N ILE A 135 -10.44 -5.02 -17.08
CA ILE A 135 -10.16 -4.18 -18.25
C ILE A 135 -8.99 -3.28 -17.88
N GLU A 136 -7.86 -3.49 -18.54
CA GLU A 136 -6.68 -2.61 -18.44
C GLU A 136 -6.41 -1.95 -19.79
N ASN A 137 -6.36 -0.63 -19.82
CA ASN A 137 -6.12 0.13 -21.07
C ASN A 137 -7.04 -0.28 -22.22
N ASN A 138 -8.33 -0.50 -21.95
CA ASN A 138 -9.34 -1.00 -22.90
C ASN A 138 -9.08 -2.43 -23.45
N ILE A 139 -8.20 -3.19 -22.81
CA ILE A 139 -7.94 -4.59 -23.14
C ILE A 139 -8.50 -5.46 -22.01
N SER A 140 -9.28 -6.47 -22.36
CA SER A 140 -9.73 -7.48 -21.40
C SER A 140 -8.55 -8.41 -21.06
N VAL A 141 -8.11 -8.38 -19.82
CA VAL A 141 -7.05 -9.24 -19.30
C VAL A 141 -7.70 -10.32 -18.45
N SER A 142 -7.52 -11.58 -18.86
CA SER A 142 -7.97 -12.73 -18.09
C SER A 142 -6.79 -13.37 -17.36
N ALA A 143 -7.01 -13.71 -16.10
CA ALA A 143 -6.02 -14.34 -15.25
C ALA A 143 -6.64 -15.42 -14.38
N GLU A 144 -5.88 -16.43 -14.01
CA GLU A 144 -6.30 -17.41 -13.03
C GLU A 144 -6.04 -16.87 -11.61
N LYS A 145 -7.03 -17.06 -10.72
CA LYS A 145 -6.91 -16.73 -9.30
C LYS A 145 -6.48 -17.93 -8.50
N PHE A 146 -5.56 -17.70 -7.58
CA PHE A 146 -5.10 -18.72 -6.65
C PHE A 146 -5.09 -18.18 -5.23
N ILE A 147 -5.22 -19.10 -4.28
CA ILE A 147 -4.98 -18.83 -2.86
C ILE A 147 -3.69 -19.51 -2.47
N GLU A 148 -2.71 -18.73 -2.05
CA GLU A 148 -1.47 -19.20 -1.45
C GLU A 148 -1.58 -19.16 0.08
N THR A 149 -1.16 -20.24 0.73
CA THR A 149 -1.16 -20.34 2.19
C THR A 149 0.26 -20.19 2.71
N MET A 150 0.53 -19.05 3.35
CA MET A 150 1.84 -18.73 3.92
C MET A 150 2.18 -19.66 5.09
N PRO A 151 3.46 -19.80 5.49
CA PRO A 151 3.88 -20.69 6.57
C PRO A 151 3.13 -20.49 7.88
N GLU A 152 2.73 -19.24 8.17
CA GLU A 152 1.97 -18.89 9.38
C GLU A 152 0.45 -19.13 9.24
N GLY A 153 0.01 -19.78 8.15
CA GLY A 153 -1.40 -20.08 7.87
C GLY A 153 -2.19 -18.93 7.23
N LYS A 154 -1.60 -17.76 7.02
CA LYS A 154 -2.26 -16.63 6.36
C LYS A 154 -2.49 -16.95 4.88
N LYS A 155 -3.72 -16.81 4.44
CA LYS A 155 -4.12 -17.01 3.04
C LYS A 155 -4.03 -15.70 2.28
N ILE A 156 -3.44 -15.75 1.09
CA ILE A 156 -3.23 -14.61 0.21
C ILE A 156 -3.78 -14.96 -1.16
N GLU A 157 -4.65 -14.11 -1.69
CA GLU A 157 -5.07 -14.23 -3.09
C GLU A 157 -4.00 -13.63 -4.00
N ILE A 158 -3.67 -14.37 -5.05
CA ILE A 158 -2.79 -13.95 -6.13
C ILE A 158 -3.43 -14.20 -7.48
N MET A 159 -2.91 -13.55 -8.50
CA MET A 159 -3.27 -13.81 -9.89
C MET A 159 -2.06 -14.27 -10.67
N GLU A 160 -2.29 -15.17 -11.61
CA GLU A 160 -1.35 -15.53 -12.64
C GLU A 160 -1.97 -15.24 -14.01
N GLN A 161 -1.32 -14.32 -14.73
CA GLN A 161 -1.75 -13.98 -16.08
C GLN A 161 -1.34 -15.10 -17.02
N LYS A 162 -2.30 -15.66 -17.77
CA LYS A 162 -1.95 -16.55 -18.86
C LYS A 162 -1.23 -15.74 -19.93
N LEU A 163 0.01 -16.06 -20.18
CA LEU A 163 0.70 -15.59 -21.37
C LEU A 163 -0.08 -16.18 -22.55
N THR A 164 -0.88 -15.38 -23.20
CA THR A 164 -1.42 -15.75 -24.52
C THR A 164 -0.22 -15.73 -25.46
N GLU A 165 0.24 -16.91 -25.89
CA GLU A 165 1.15 -16.98 -27.03
C GLU A 165 0.48 -16.22 -28.16
N LYS A 166 1.13 -15.14 -28.59
CA LYS A 166 0.75 -14.50 -29.86
C LYS A 166 1.17 -15.49 -30.96
N GLU A 167 0.18 -16.13 -31.59
CA GLU A 167 0.36 -16.72 -32.91
C GLU A 167 0.80 -15.66 -33.92
#